data_593e5116928b7a579f15f27379dde1e9
#
_entry.id   593e5116928b7a579f15f27379dde1e9
#
_cell.length_a   1.000
_cell.length_b   1.000
_cell.length_c   1.000
_cell.angle_alpha   90.00
_cell.angle_beta   90.00
_cell.angle_gamma   90.00
#
_symmetry.space_group_name_H-M   'P 1'
#
loop_
_entity.id
_entity.type
_entity.pdbx_description
1 polymer ?
#
loop_
_entity_poly.entity_id
_entity_poly.type
_entity_poly.pdbx_seq_one_letter_code
_entity_poly.pdbx_strand_id
1 'polypeptide(L)'
;MTAGLSAASNTQSSFGGGLGATNPCNGEGSGATGPIKIVYVEDEGHYVVHFSFKATGVGNQGNTYQVTFSANGQFAEPTTDNGTVSTFDLPVNGQAITKGGAPNFEWDLGVRVFVVNGKATGALFIGPSTTTCH
;
A
#
# COMPACT_ATOMS: atom_id res chain seq x y z
N MET A 1 -1.36 -6.30 -35.00
CA MET A 1 -1.39 -6.18 -34.56
C MET A 1 -1.50 -5.85 -34.12
N THR A 2 -1.89 -5.91 -33.91
CA THR A 2 -2.17 -5.64 -33.53
C THR A 2 -2.04 -5.18 -32.74
N ALA A 3 -2.34 -4.88 -32.69
CA ALA A 3 -2.30 -4.58 -32.09
C ALA A 3 -2.27 -4.45 -31.16
N GLY A 4 -2.59 -4.35 -31.29
CA GLY A 4 -2.84 -4.14 -30.19
C GLY A 4 -2.39 -4.55 -29.41
N LEU A 5 -2.31 -4.92 -29.80
CA LEU A 5 -1.55 -5.27 -29.12
C LEU A 5 -0.71 -4.58 -28.37
N SER A 6 -0.12 -3.98 -28.56
CA SER A 6 0.66 -3.08 -27.79
C SER A 6 -0.13 -2.14 -26.90
N ALA A 7 -1.41 -2.34 -26.82
CA ALA A 7 -2.24 -1.58 -25.92
C ALA A 7 -1.84 -1.86 -24.48
N ALA A 8 -1.65 -0.82 -23.71
CA ALA A 8 -1.37 -0.95 -22.29
C ALA A 8 -2.50 -1.70 -21.59
N SER A 9 -2.16 -2.66 -20.76
CA SER A 9 -3.10 -3.28 -19.84
C SER A 9 -3.24 -2.38 -18.63
N ASN A 10 -4.44 -1.92 -18.34
CA ASN A 10 -4.73 -1.05 -17.21
C ASN A 10 -5.83 -1.69 -16.39
N THR A 11 -5.51 -2.12 -15.20
CA THR A 11 -6.47 -2.75 -14.30
C THR A 11 -6.53 -2.02 -12.98
N GLN A 12 -7.69 -2.03 -12.36
CA GLN A 12 -7.89 -1.49 -11.03
C GLN A 12 -8.44 -2.58 -10.13
N SER A 13 -7.84 -2.74 -8.96
CA SER A 13 -8.25 -3.75 -7.99
C SER A 13 -8.51 -3.07 -6.65
N SER A 14 -9.45 -3.64 -5.89
CA SER A 14 -9.82 -3.12 -4.58
C SER A 14 -9.99 -4.27 -3.60
N PHE A 15 -9.40 -4.13 -2.41
CA PHE A 15 -9.42 -5.15 -1.38
C PHE A 15 -9.67 -4.52 -0.02
N GLY A 16 -10.13 -5.31 0.93
CA GLY A 16 -10.09 -4.91 2.33
C GLY A 16 -8.68 -5.10 2.88
N GLY A 17 -8.24 -4.18 3.73
CA GLY A 17 -6.94 -4.27 4.36
C GLY A 17 -6.98 -3.83 5.81
N GLY A 18 -5.97 -4.21 6.56
CA GLY A 18 -5.80 -3.84 7.95
C GLY A 18 -4.33 -3.74 8.33
N LEU A 19 -4.06 -2.92 9.32
CA LEU A 19 -2.70 -2.69 9.78
C LEU A 19 -2.73 -2.29 11.25
N GLY A 20 -1.86 -2.90 12.05
CA GLY A 20 -1.70 -2.55 13.46
C GLY A 20 -0.41 -1.79 13.71
N ALA A 21 -0.44 -0.84 14.62
CA ALA A 21 0.74 -0.08 14.99
C ALA A 21 0.65 0.48 16.39
N THR A 22 1.82 0.92 16.87
CA THR A 22 1.93 1.67 18.11
C THR A 22 2.31 3.10 17.78
N ASN A 23 1.53 4.05 18.32
CA ASN A 23 1.84 5.47 18.17
C ASN A 23 3.17 5.75 18.90
N PRO A 24 4.23 6.17 18.19
CA PRO A 24 5.53 6.37 18.81
C PRO A 24 5.57 7.57 19.76
N CYS A 25 4.56 8.43 19.71
CA CYS A 25 4.50 9.62 20.56
C CYS A 25 4.00 9.31 21.97
N ASN A 26 3.07 8.35 22.12
CA ASN A 26 2.41 8.09 23.40
C ASN A 26 2.28 6.60 23.74
N GLY A 27 2.77 5.71 22.89
CA GLY A 27 2.71 4.27 23.14
C GLY A 27 1.36 3.62 22.94
N GLU A 28 0.39 4.35 22.41
CA GLU A 28 -0.94 3.78 22.17
C GLU A 28 -0.92 2.75 21.05
N GLY A 29 -1.43 1.55 21.33
CA GLY A 29 -1.65 0.54 20.30
C GLY A 29 -2.97 0.77 19.58
N SER A 30 -2.96 0.63 18.27
CA SER A 30 -4.16 0.79 17.45
C SER A 30 -4.12 -0.13 16.25
N GLY A 31 -5.30 -0.45 15.74
CA GLY A 31 -5.47 -1.11 14.46
C GLY A 31 -6.37 -0.25 13.58
N ALA A 32 -6.14 -0.30 12.29
CA ALA A 32 -6.95 0.43 11.33
C ALA A 32 -7.32 -0.49 10.18
N THR A 33 -8.54 -0.35 9.67
CA THR A 33 -9.03 -1.12 8.54
C THR A 33 -9.65 -0.20 7.51
N GLY A 34 -9.55 -0.59 6.25
CA GLY A 34 -10.13 0.18 5.16
C GLY A 34 -9.77 -0.43 3.81
N PRO A 35 -10.19 0.22 2.72
CA PRO A 35 -9.93 -0.29 1.38
C PRO A 35 -8.49 -0.06 0.94
N ILE A 36 -7.93 -1.07 0.30
CA ILE A 36 -6.72 -0.97 -0.50
C ILE A 36 -7.14 -0.86 -1.95
N LYS A 37 -6.57 0.09 -2.68
CA LYS A 37 -6.80 0.24 -4.11
C LYS A 37 -5.46 0.19 -4.83
N ILE A 38 -5.41 -0.58 -5.91
CA ILE A 38 -4.22 -0.74 -6.72
C ILE A 38 -4.59 -0.52 -8.17
N VAL A 39 -3.86 0.37 -8.83
CA VAL A 39 -3.92 0.52 -10.28
C VAL A 39 -2.63 -0.04 -10.85
N TYR A 40 -2.74 -1.00 -11.74
CA TYR A 40 -1.62 -1.66 -12.37
C TYR A 40 -1.67 -1.42 -13.88
N VAL A 41 -0.59 -0.92 -14.44
CA VAL A 41 -0.45 -0.67 -15.87
C VAL A 41 0.77 -1.41 -16.38
N GLU A 42 0.57 -2.16 -17.46
CA GLU A 42 1.64 -2.91 -18.12
C GLU A 42 1.66 -2.51 -19.58
N ASP A 43 2.82 -2.04 -20.07
CA ASP A 43 2.97 -1.53 -21.42
C ASP A 43 4.39 -1.80 -21.91
N GLU A 44 4.52 -2.80 -22.80
CA GLU A 44 5.77 -3.11 -23.50
C GLU A 44 7.02 -3.21 -22.60
N GLY A 45 6.92 -4.01 -21.53
CA GLY A 45 8.03 -4.17 -20.61
C GLY A 45 8.22 -3.01 -19.66
N HIS A 46 7.22 -2.14 -19.57
CA HIS A 46 7.20 -1.06 -18.60
C HIS A 46 5.98 -1.26 -17.69
N TYR A 47 6.21 -1.20 -16.39
CA TYR A 47 5.19 -1.51 -15.39
C TYR A 47 5.02 -0.32 -14.45
N VAL A 48 3.77 0.08 -14.22
CA VAL A 48 3.45 1.15 -13.28
C VAL A 48 2.47 0.61 -12.25
N VAL A 49 2.77 0.85 -10.99
CA VAL A 49 1.92 0.41 -9.87
C VAL A 49 1.58 1.63 -9.02
N HIS A 50 0.30 1.88 -8.82
CA HIS A 50 -0.21 2.88 -7.89
C HIS A 50 -0.92 2.15 -6.77
N PHE A 51 -0.50 2.39 -5.54
CA PHE A 51 -1.07 1.80 -4.34
C PHE A 51 -1.64 2.89 -3.45
N SER A 52 -2.83 2.67 -2.92
CA SER A 52 -3.38 3.54 -1.88
C SER A 52 -4.12 2.70 -0.84
N PHE A 53 -4.00 3.12 0.41
CA PHE A 53 -4.70 2.51 1.53
C PHE A 53 -5.20 3.62 2.44
N LYS A 54 -6.51 3.64 2.69
CA LYS A 54 -7.13 4.59 3.60
C LYS A 54 -7.89 3.81 4.64
N ALA A 55 -7.51 3.98 5.89
CA ALA A 55 -8.05 3.18 6.98
C ALA A 55 -8.39 4.05 8.17
N THR A 56 -9.29 3.56 8.98
CA THR A 56 -9.66 4.19 10.24
C THR A 56 -9.65 3.16 11.35
N GLY A 57 -9.35 3.61 12.56
CA GLY A 57 -9.35 2.74 13.72
C GLY A 57 -9.38 3.53 15.00
N VAL A 58 -9.54 2.81 16.10
CA VAL A 58 -9.55 3.40 17.44
C VAL A 58 -8.41 2.75 18.24
N GLY A 59 -7.60 3.59 18.87
CA GLY A 59 -6.54 3.13 19.74
C GLY A 59 -7.07 2.67 21.10
N ASN A 60 -6.22 1.95 21.84
CA ASN A 60 -6.60 1.42 23.14
C ASN A 60 -6.72 2.48 24.24
N GLN A 61 -6.35 3.72 23.95
CA GLN A 61 -6.56 4.87 24.83
C GLN A 61 -7.73 5.76 24.37
N GLY A 62 -8.50 5.29 23.36
CA GLY A 62 -9.71 5.95 22.89
C GLY A 62 -9.51 6.97 21.78
N ASN A 63 -8.28 7.17 21.29
CA ASN A 63 -8.05 8.11 20.18
C ASN A 63 -8.44 7.46 18.85
N THR A 64 -9.05 8.26 17.97
CA THR A 64 -9.39 7.82 16.63
C THR A 64 -8.25 8.15 15.67
N TYR A 65 -7.89 7.19 14.82
CA TYR A 65 -6.82 7.34 13.85
C TYR A 65 -7.35 7.23 12.44
N GLN A 66 -6.94 8.16 11.58
CA GLN A 66 -7.09 8.07 10.14
C GLN A 66 -5.72 7.82 9.55
N VAL A 67 -5.58 6.71 8.83
CA VAL A 67 -4.31 6.28 8.27
C VAL A 67 -4.40 6.37 6.75
N THR A 68 -3.42 7.00 6.14
CA THR A 68 -3.35 7.14 4.69
C THR A 68 -1.97 6.73 4.21
N PHE A 69 -1.92 5.76 3.32
CA PHE A 69 -0.71 5.33 2.63
C PHE A 69 -0.88 5.53 1.14
N SER A 70 0.15 5.98 0.47
CA SER A 70 0.19 5.99 -0.99
C SER A 70 1.59 5.70 -1.47
N ALA A 71 1.67 5.02 -2.59
CA ALA A 71 2.94 4.71 -3.22
C ALA A 71 2.75 4.61 -4.73
N ASN A 72 3.76 5.03 -5.47
CA ASN A 72 3.81 4.91 -6.91
C ASN A 72 5.16 4.33 -7.27
N GLY A 73 5.17 3.37 -8.17
CA GLY A 73 6.40 2.78 -8.66
C GLY A 73 6.35 2.57 -10.16
N GLN A 74 7.51 2.73 -10.80
CA GLN A 74 7.73 2.41 -12.19
C GLN A 74 8.84 1.38 -12.26
N PHE A 75 8.63 0.34 -13.04
CA PHE A 75 9.55 -0.79 -13.10
C PHE A 75 9.82 -1.20 -14.55
N ALA A 76 11.07 -1.51 -14.86
CA ALA A 76 11.42 -2.14 -16.14
C ALA A 76 11.13 -3.64 -16.11
N GLU A 77 11.06 -4.21 -14.90
CA GLU A 77 10.76 -5.63 -14.69
C GLU A 77 10.17 -5.79 -13.29
N PRO A 78 9.41 -6.87 -13.04
CA PRO A 78 8.92 -7.17 -11.69
C PRO A 78 10.06 -7.36 -10.70
N THR A 79 9.80 -7.14 -9.42
CA THR A 79 10.75 -7.44 -8.36
C THR A 79 11.04 -8.94 -8.33
N THR A 80 9.99 -9.76 -8.42
CA THR A 80 10.12 -11.21 -8.64
C THR A 80 9.07 -11.67 -9.63
N ASP A 81 9.36 -12.75 -10.33
CA ASP A 81 8.45 -13.34 -11.30
C ASP A 81 8.72 -14.84 -11.38
N ASN A 82 7.72 -15.66 -11.09
CA ASN A 82 7.84 -17.11 -11.17
C ASN A 82 7.07 -17.71 -12.38
N GLY A 83 6.67 -16.85 -13.32
CA GLY A 83 5.90 -17.26 -14.50
C GLY A 83 4.38 -17.24 -14.27
N THR A 84 3.92 -17.32 -13.04
CA THR A 84 2.51 -17.28 -12.68
C THR A 84 2.19 -16.02 -11.90
N VAL A 85 3.01 -15.70 -10.91
CA VAL A 85 2.83 -14.55 -10.04
C VAL A 85 4.05 -13.63 -10.18
N SER A 86 3.79 -12.37 -10.46
CA SER A 86 4.79 -11.32 -10.42
C SER A 86 4.58 -10.48 -9.16
N THR A 87 5.66 -10.00 -8.56
CA THR A 87 5.57 -9.10 -7.43
C THR A 87 6.26 -7.77 -7.74
N PHE A 88 5.76 -6.72 -7.11
CA PHE A 88 6.33 -5.38 -7.21
C PHE A 88 6.45 -4.83 -5.80
N ASP A 89 7.68 -4.55 -5.37
CA ASP A 89 7.94 -4.00 -4.05
C ASP A 89 8.13 -2.49 -4.13
N LEU A 90 7.35 -1.75 -3.34
CA LEU A 90 7.37 -0.29 -3.33
C LEU A 90 7.63 0.22 -1.92
N PRO A 91 8.43 1.29 -1.78
CA PRO A 91 8.46 2.02 -0.53
C PRO A 91 7.16 2.81 -0.36
N VAL A 92 6.66 2.84 0.86
CA VAL A 92 5.40 3.49 1.19
C VAL A 92 5.63 4.44 2.36
N ASN A 93 5.15 5.65 2.22
CA ASN A 93 5.06 6.59 3.32
C ASN A 93 3.59 6.75 3.69
N GLY A 94 3.31 6.58 4.96
CA GLY A 94 1.97 6.72 5.50
C GLY A 94 1.93 7.75 6.60
N GLN A 95 0.74 8.28 6.83
CA GLN A 95 0.49 9.21 7.90
C GLN A 95 -0.71 8.75 8.72
N ALA A 96 -0.56 8.84 10.02
CA ALA A 96 -1.65 8.61 10.96
C ALA A 96 -2.03 9.93 11.58
N ILE A 97 -3.24 10.38 11.30
CA ILE A 97 -3.80 11.62 11.81
C ILE A 97 -4.80 11.25 12.89
N THR A 98 -4.66 11.89 14.04
CA THR A 98 -5.49 11.56 15.20
C THR A 98 -6.57 12.60 15.41
N LYS A 99 -7.67 12.13 15.97
CA LYS A 99 -8.70 12.97 16.60
C LYS A 99 -8.80 12.52 18.04
N GLY A 100 -8.79 13.46 18.97
CA GLY A 100 -8.84 13.15 20.40
C GLY A 100 -7.62 13.58 21.19
N GLY A 101 -6.70 14.30 20.57
CA GLY A 101 -5.58 14.92 21.27
C GLY A 101 -4.28 14.12 21.25
N ALA A 102 -4.27 12.91 20.73
CA ALA A 102 -3.02 12.18 20.56
C ALA A 102 -2.21 12.81 19.42
N PRO A 103 -0.87 12.80 19.50
CA PRO A 103 -0.04 13.33 18.42
C PRO A 103 -0.16 12.50 17.15
N ASN A 104 -0.01 13.16 16.00
CA ASN A 104 0.10 12.50 14.71
C ASN A 104 1.46 11.83 14.57
N PHE A 105 1.56 10.83 13.72
CA PHE A 105 2.84 10.21 13.42
C PHE A 105 2.94 9.77 11.96
N GLU A 106 4.16 9.61 11.49
CA GLU A 106 4.49 9.10 10.18
C GLU A 106 4.91 7.65 10.26
N TRP A 107 4.76 6.97 9.13
CA TRP A 107 5.00 5.56 9.04
C TRP A 107 5.65 5.23 7.71
N ASP A 108 6.84 4.67 7.76
CA ASP A 108 7.56 4.24 6.57
C ASP A 108 7.71 2.72 6.59
N LEU A 109 7.32 2.09 5.50
CA LEU A 109 7.44 0.64 5.33
C LEU A 109 7.43 0.32 3.83
N GLY A 110 7.37 -0.94 3.50
CA GLY A 110 7.21 -1.38 2.13
C GLY A 110 5.85 -2.02 1.91
N VAL A 111 5.46 -2.10 0.65
CA VAL A 111 4.32 -2.89 0.24
C VAL A 111 4.75 -3.78 -0.92
N ARG A 112 4.31 -5.03 -0.88
CA ARG A 112 4.50 -5.99 -1.98
C ARG A 112 3.17 -6.22 -2.64
N VAL A 113 3.10 -5.89 -3.93
CA VAL A 113 1.89 -6.06 -4.74
C VAL A 113 2.05 -7.33 -5.57
N PHE A 114 1.03 -8.18 -5.54
CA PHE A 114 1.00 -9.43 -6.29
C PHE A 114 0.15 -9.26 -7.54
N VAL A 115 0.71 -9.67 -8.68
CA VAL A 115 0.05 -9.54 -9.98
C VAL A 115 -0.01 -10.91 -10.65
N VAL A 116 -1.20 -11.29 -11.09
CA VAL A 116 -1.45 -12.54 -11.82
C VAL A 116 -2.24 -12.18 -13.07
N ASN A 117 -1.75 -12.62 -14.23
CA ASN A 117 -2.40 -12.37 -15.52
C ASN A 117 -2.72 -10.89 -15.76
N GLY A 118 -1.76 -10.01 -15.42
CA GLY A 118 -1.90 -8.58 -15.67
C GLY A 118 -2.83 -7.84 -14.72
N LYS A 119 -3.19 -8.47 -13.61
CA LYS A 119 -4.10 -7.88 -12.63
C LYS A 119 -3.54 -8.04 -11.22
N ALA A 120 -3.58 -6.96 -10.44
CA ALA A 120 -3.21 -7.03 -9.04
C ALA A 120 -4.24 -7.87 -8.27
N THR A 121 -3.75 -8.86 -7.55
CA THR A 121 -4.61 -9.81 -6.82
C THR A 121 -4.50 -9.66 -5.31
N GLY A 122 -3.52 -8.91 -4.81
CA GLY A 122 -3.36 -8.67 -3.40
C GLY A 122 -2.15 -7.82 -3.12
N ALA A 123 -2.00 -7.47 -1.86
CA ALA A 123 -0.86 -6.70 -1.39
C ALA A 123 -0.54 -7.09 0.05
N LEU A 124 0.72 -6.95 0.42
CA LEU A 124 1.21 -7.30 1.73
C LEU A 124 2.17 -6.20 2.18
N PHE A 125 1.98 -5.69 3.39
CA PHE A 125 2.96 -4.77 3.97
C PHE A 125 4.20 -5.56 4.37
N ILE A 126 5.37 -5.03 4.03
CA ILE A 126 6.66 -5.67 4.29
C ILE A 126 7.56 -4.71 5.06
N GLY A 127 8.40 -5.29 5.93
CA GLY A 127 9.37 -4.52 6.68
C GLY A 127 10.66 -4.26 5.91
N PRO A 128 11.57 -3.50 6.49
CA PRO A 128 11.43 -2.92 7.83
C PRO A 128 10.43 -1.77 7.86
N SER A 129 9.82 -1.56 9.02
CA SER A 129 8.90 -0.44 9.20
C SER A 129 9.44 0.48 10.30
N THR A 130 9.27 1.78 10.10
CA THR A 130 9.64 2.78 11.09
C THR A 130 8.50 3.75 11.29
N THR A 131 8.31 4.18 12.53
CA THR A 131 7.34 5.21 12.87
C THR A 131 8.06 6.40 13.46
N THR A 132 7.61 7.59 13.13
CA THR A 132 8.22 8.83 13.59
C THR A 132 7.14 9.74 14.16
N CYS A 133 7.35 10.19 15.39
CA CYS A 133 6.44 11.12 16.03
C CYS A 133 6.55 12.51 15.39
N HIS A 134 5.44 13.15 15.22
CA HIS A 134 5.38 14.52 14.72
C HIS A 134 5.14 15.55 15.81
#